data_b08eba1ded5dd8d9bc5462fb07ebd7ad
#
_entry.id   b08eba1ded5dd8d9bc5462fb07ebd7ad
#
_cell.length_a   1.000
_cell.length_b   1.000
_cell.length_c   1.000
_cell.angle_alpha   90.00
_cell.angle_beta   90.00
_cell.angle_gamma   90.00
#
_symmetry.space_group_name_H-M   'P 1'
#
loop_
_entity.id
_entity.type
_entity.pdbx_description
1 polymer ?
#
loop_
_entity_poly.entity_id
_entity_poly.type
_entity_poly.pdbx_seq_one_letter_code
_entity_poly.pdbx_strand_id
1 'polypeptide(L)'
;MNESRPGAEGKSKTGIPNGKIRQHLYSNAFNHIFKSIQNGYFLEAIALEESFISDRLASYCSYKKYMRKCYATLGEITKNYLTKDENFSKNILTEVDTWRAMRNTCLHAMVKFAEGEDADWGEKVIFAKEVAAKGEKLCRKVDKEIARLRRLLQKTNKE
;
A
#
# COMPACT_ATOMS: atom_id res chain seq x y z
N MET A 1 6.88 26.94 -3.00
CA MET A 1 5.78 26.08 -3.50
C MET A 1 5.19 25.32 -2.35
N ASN A 2 3.93 25.63 -1.98
CA ASN A 2 3.22 24.91 -0.92
C ASN A 2 2.65 23.61 -1.53
N GLU A 3 3.39 22.53 -1.46
CA GLU A 3 2.86 21.21 -1.77
C GLU A 3 1.87 20.82 -0.67
N SER A 4 0.62 20.70 -1.02
CA SER A 4 -0.43 20.28 -0.11
C SER A 4 -0.11 18.88 0.44
N ARG A 5 0.08 18.80 1.76
CA ARG A 5 0.41 17.58 2.49
C ARG A 5 -0.68 16.53 2.27
N PRO A 6 -0.32 15.25 2.05
CA PRO A 6 -1.31 14.16 2.09
C PRO A 6 -2.03 14.16 3.44
N GLY A 7 -3.33 14.38 3.43
CA GLY A 7 -4.15 14.45 4.65
C GLY A 7 -4.60 15.83 5.09
N ALA A 8 -4.14 16.91 4.48
CA ALA A 8 -4.73 18.23 4.70
C ALA A 8 -6.15 18.27 4.08
N GLU A 9 -7.14 18.75 4.83
CA GLU A 9 -8.46 19.08 4.30
C GLU A 9 -8.35 20.30 3.37
N GLY A 10 -7.84 20.06 2.18
CA GLY A 10 -7.75 21.05 1.12
C GLY A 10 -8.77 20.74 0.03
N LYS A 11 -9.25 21.76 -0.63
CA LYS A 11 -10.00 21.60 -1.89
C LYS A 11 -9.01 21.53 -3.04
N SER A 12 -9.26 20.64 -4.00
CA SER A 12 -8.52 20.65 -5.26
C SER A 12 -8.80 21.93 -6.04
N LYS A 13 -8.01 22.21 -7.08
CA LYS A 13 -8.23 23.32 -8.01
C LYS A 13 -9.64 23.25 -8.67
N THR A 14 -10.28 22.09 -8.70
CA THR A 14 -11.64 21.86 -9.21
C THR A 14 -12.74 22.06 -8.16
N GLY A 15 -12.39 22.40 -6.90
CA GLY A 15 -13.34 22.52 -5.81
C GLY A 15 -13.82 21.20 -5.21
N ILE A 16 -13.35 20.06 -5.70
CA ILE A 16 -13.70 18.73 -5.18
C ILE A 16 -12.86 18.46 -3.92
N PRO A 17 -13.47 17.99 -2.81
CA PRO A 17 -12.72 17.62 -1.61
C PRO A 17 -11.67 16.56 -1.88
N ASN A 18 -10.43 16.76 -1.41
CA ASN A 18 -9.31 15.82 -1.62
C ASN A 18 -9.64 14.39 -1.19
N GLY A 19 -10.46 14.20 -0.16
CA GLY A 19 -10.90 12.87 0.27
C GLY A 19 -11.73 12.12 -0.79
N LYS A 20 -12.59 12.83 -1.54
CA LYS A 20 -13.38 12.22 -2.62
C LYS A 20 -12.51 11.83 -3.81
N ILE A 21 -11.54 12.68 -4.17
CA ILE A 21 -10.56 12.37 -5.23
C ILE A 21 -9.78 11.13 -4.86
N ARG A 22 -9.25 11.06 -3.64
CA ARG A 22 -8.48 9.91 -3.17
C ARG A 22 -9.32 8.63 -3.16
N GLN A 23 -10.57 8.69 -2.71
CA GLN A 23 -11.49 7.55 -2.75
C GLN A 23 -11.72 7.04 -4.18
N HIS A 24 -11.88 7.94 -5.13
CA HIS A 24 -12.01 7.59 -6.54
C HIS A 24 -10.75 6.92 -7.10
N LEU A 25 -9.58 7.46 -6.78
CA LEU A 25 -8.29 6.86 -7.15
C LEU A 25 -8.13 5.44 -6.57
N TYR A 26 -8.53 5.24 -5.32
CA TYR A 26 -8.47 3.91 -4.69
C TYR A 26 -9.41 2.91 -5.36
N SER A 27 -10.64 3.32 -5.70
CA SER A 27 -11.57 2.45 -6.43
C SER A 27 -11.02 2.06 -7.79
N ASN A 28 -10.43 3.01 -8.52
CA ASN A 28 -9.78 2.73 -9.81
C ASN A 28 -8.57 1.80 -9.64
N ALA A 29 -7.73 2.03 -8.61
CA ALA A 29 -6.59 1.17 -8.34
C ALA A 29 -7.03 -0.28 -8.07
N PHE A 30 -8.05 -0.50 -7.23
CA PHE A 30 -8.59 -1.84 -7.01
C PHE A 30 -9.11 -2.51 -8.28
N ASN A 31 -9.83 -1.78 -9.12
CA ASN A 31 -10.32 -2.31 -10.39
C ASN A 31 -9.16 -2.69 -11.33
N HIS A 32 -8.10 -1.88 -11.38
CA HIS A 32 -6.91 -2.19 -12.18
C HIS A 32 -6.14 -3.36 -11.63
N ILE A 33 -5.90 -3.45 -10.33
CA ILE A 33 -5.26 -4.60 -9.67
C ILE A 33 -6.01 -5.89 -10.05
N PHE A 34 -7.32 -5.90 -9.88
CA PHE A 34 -8.14 -7.07 -10.18
C PHE A 34 -8.03 -7.48 -11.66
N LYS A 35 -8.19 -6.52 -12.59
CA LYS A 35 -8.06 -6.79 -14.02
C LYS A 35 -6.65 -7.26 -14.41
N SER A 36 -5.62 -6.66 -13.85
CA SER A 36 -4.23 -7.06 -14.10
C SER A 36 -3.98 -8.50 -13.67
N ILE A 37 -4.46 -8.90 -12.50
CA ILE A 37 -4.35 -10.30 -12.03
C ILE A 37 -5.12 -11.25 -12.96
N GLN A 38 -6.35 -10.91 -13.36
CA GLN A 38 -7.15 -11.73 -14.27
C GLN A 38 -6.50 -11.92 -15.65
N ASN A 39 -5.82 -10.89 -16.15
CA ASN A 39 -5.17 -10.91 -17.45
C ASN A 39 -3.72 -11.41 -17.40
N GLY A 40 -3.21 -11.82 -16.23
CA GLY A 40 -1.84 -12.32 -16.08
C GLY A 40 -0.76 -11.23 -16.00
N TYR A 41 -1.13 -9.95 -15.84
CA TYR A 41 -0.21 -8.82 -15.67
C TYR A 41 0.18 -8.66 -14.20
N PHE A 42 0.83 -9.69 -13.65
CA PHE A 42 1.10 -9.77 -12.21
C PHE A 42 2.05 -8.68 -11.70
N LEU A 43 3.06 -8.30 -12.49
CA LEU A 43 4.00 -7.25 -12.09
C LEU A 43 3.33 -5.87 -12.04
N GLU A 44 2.41 -5.61 -12.95
CA GLU A 44 1.59 -4.39 -12.92
C GLU A 44 0.69 -4.36 -11.69
N ALA A 45 0.03 -5.47 -11.38
CA ALA A 45 -0.77 -5.60 -10.18
C ALA A 45 0.05 -5.32 -8.92
N ILE A 46 1.24 -5.94 -8.78
CA ILE A 46 2.15 -5.75 -7.65
C ILE A 46 2.58 -4.27 -7.51
N ALA A 47 2.86 -3.58 -8.61
CA ALA A 47 3.23 -2.17 -8.58
C ALA A 47 2.08 -1.29 -8.08
N LEU A 48 0.85 -1.56 -8.52
CA LEU A 48 -0.35 -0.85 -8.07
C LEU A 48 -0.67 -1.15 -6.59
N GLU A 49 -0.51 -2.39 -6.16
CA GLU A 49 -0.68 -2.81 -4.76
C GLU A 49 0.29 -2.08 -3.83
N GLU A 50 1.56 -1.99 -4.21
CA GLU A 50 2.54 -1.23 -3.44
C GLU A 50 2.17 0.25 -3.35
N SER A 51 1.80 0.85 -4.45
CA SER A 51 1.37 2.25 -4.50
C SER A 51 0.15 2.48 -3.60
N PHE A 52 -0.84 1.59 -3.66
CA PHE A 52 -2.03 1.65 -2.83
C PHE A 52 -1.71 1.52 -1.33
N ILE A 53 -0.98 0.48 -0.93
CA ILE A 53 -0.62 0.23 0.47
C ILE A 53 0.20 1.40 1.02
N SER A 54 1.20 1.85 0.28
CA SER A 54 2.07 2.96 0.68
C SER A 54 1.29 4.25 0.89
N ASP A 55 0.40 4.62 -0.04
CA ASP A 55 -0.40 5.86 0.10
C ASP A 55 -1.41 5.76 1.25
N ARG A 56 -2.06 4.60 1.43
CA ARG A 56 -2.99 4.39 2.55
C ARG A 56 -2.31 4.55 3.91
N LEU A 57 -1.16 3.90 4.08
CA LEU A 57 -0.39 3.95 5.33
C LEU A 57 0.20 5.35 5.55
N ALA A 58 0.78 5.97 4.52
CA ALA A 58 1.30 7.34 4.60
C ALA A 58 0.21 8.36 4.94
N SER A 59 -0.97 8.24 4.34
CA SER A 59 -2.12 9.09 4.64
C SER A 59 -2.57 8.96 6.10
N TYR A 60 -2.56 7.75 6.65
CA TYR A 60 -2.86 7.51 8.06
C TYR A 60 -1.80 8.13 8.97
N CYS A 61 -0.51 7.90 8.69
CA CYS A 61 0.59 8.50 9.44
C CYS A 61 0.57 10.02 9.42
N SER A 62 0.22 10.62 8.29
CA SER A 62 0.06 12.08 8.18
C SER A 62 -1.12 12.59 9.01
N TYR A 63 -2.24 11.88 9.01
CA TYR A 63 -3.40 12.20 9.83
C TYR A 63 -3.06 12.14 11.34
N LYS A 64 -2.30 11.14 11.75
CA LYS A 64 -1.80 10.99 13.13
C LYS A 64 -0.63 11.92 13.46
N LYS A 65 -0.17 12.73 12.50
CA LYS A 65 1.01 13.62 12.62
C LYS A 65 2.31 12.86 12.96
N TYR A 66 2.40 11.58 12.62
CA TYR A 66 3.62 10.79 12.80
C TYR A 66 4.67 11.13 11.75
N MET A 67 4.26 11.54 10.56
CA MET A 67 5.13 11.90 9.44
C MET A 67 5.03 13.39 9.13
N ARG A 68 6.19 14.01 8.88
CA ARG A 68 6.30 15.36 8.32
C ARG A 68 6.67 15.35 6.83
N LYS A 69 7.22 14.24 6.34
CA LYS A 69 7.64 14.06 4.94
C LYS A 69 6.46 13.62 4.08
N CYS A 70 6.36 14.16 2.88
CA CYS A 70 5.34 13.76 1.89
C CYS A 70 5.63 12.37 1.28
N TYR A 71 6.88 11.95 1.30
CA TYR A 71 7.33 10.70 0.69
C TYR A 71 8.16 9.91 1.69
N ALA A 72 7.76 8.67 1.93
CA ALA A 72 8.51 7.68 2.67
C ALA A 72 8.32 6.33 1.97
N THR A 73 9.34 5.49 2.00
CA THR A 73 9.23 4.14 1.49
C THR A 73 8.30 3.30 2.37
N LEU A 74 7.71 2.26 1.82
CA LEU A 74 6.85 1.36 2.59
C LEU A 74 7.57 0.80 3.82
N GLY A 75 8.86 0.47 3.68
CA GLY A 75 9.68 0.00 4.80
C GLY A 75 9.90 1.05 5.89
N GLU A 76 10.09 2.31 5.53
CA GLU A 76 10.19 3.41 6.50
C GLU A 76 8.88 3.63 7.25
N ILE A 77 7.75 3.58 6.53
CA ILE A 77 6.42 3.77 7.12
C ILE A 77 6.16 2.69 8.16
N THR A 78 6.38 1.43 7.82
CA THR A 78 6.12 0.31 8.71
C THR A 78 7.05 0.31 9.92
N LYS A 79 8.36 0.49 9.71
CA LYS A 79 9.37 0.34 10.76
C LYS A 79 9.51 1.57 11.66
N ASN A 80 9.44 2.77 11.11
CA ASN A 80 9.77 4.00 11.84
C ASN A 80 8.55 4.71 12.40
N TYR A 81 7.38 4.54 11.79
CA TYR A 81 6.17 5.27 12.17
C TYR A 81 5.10 4.39 12.78
N LEU A 82 4.68 3.32 12.10
CA LEU A 82 3.55 2.50 12.55
C LEU A 82 3.86 1.53 13.68
N THR A 83 5.13 1.15 13.86
CA THR A 83 5.53 0.31 15.02
C THR A 83 5.24 0.98 16.36
N LYS A 84 5.18 2.31 16.40
CA LYS A 84 4.91 3.12 17.59
C LYS A 84 3.41 3.33 17.85
N ASP A 85 2.55 2.98 16.91
CA ASP A 85 1.11 3.10 17.07
C ASP A 85 0.56 1.84 17.73
N GLU A 86 0.14 1.97 19.00
CA GLU A 86 -0.41 0.86 19.79
C GLU A 86 -1.76 0.37 19.25
N ASN A 87 -2.50 1.23 18.56
CA ASN A 87 -3.81 0.90 18.01
C ASN A 87 -3.75 0.22 16.65
N PHE A 88 -2.62 0.32 15.94
CA PHE A 88 -2.44 -0.32 14.64
C PHE A 88 -2.15 -1.81 14.80
N SER A 89 -2.82 -2.66 14.03
CA SER A 89 -2.65 -4.11 14.08
C SER A 89 -1.22 -4.54 13.75
N LYS A 90 -0.53 -5.14 14.72
CA LYS A 90 0.82 -5.69 14.54
C LYS A 90 0.85 -6.83 13.52
N ASN A 91 -0.23 -7.62 13.44
CA ASN A 91 -0.36 -8.68 12.45
C ASN A 91 -0.35 -8.11 11.03
N ILE A 92 -1.09 -7.01 10.78
CA ILE A 92 -1.11 -6.37 9.46
C ILE A 92 0.28 -5.79 9.14
N LEU A 93 0.99 -5.19 10.09
CA LEU A 93 2.36 -4.72 9.86
C LEU A 93 3.31 -5.85 9.47
N THR A 94 3.21 -6.99 10.14
CA THR A 94 4.00 -8.19 9.82
C THR A 94 3.65 -8.71 8.42
N GLU A 95 2.37 -8.76 8.06
CA GLU A 95 1.94 -9.16 6.71
C GLU A 95 2.46 -8.20 5.63
N VAL A 96 2.44 -6.88 5.89
CA VAL A 96 2.99 -5.86 4.97
C VAL A 96 4.48 -6.06 4.78
N ASP A 97 5.26 -6.26 5.85
CA ASP A 97 6.70 -6.48 5.76
C ASP A 97 7.04 -7.80 5.03
N THR A 98 6.30 -8.87 5.31
CA THR A 98 6.46 -10.16 4.63
C THR A 98 6.17 -10.01 3.13
N TRP A 99 5.04 -9.40 2.79
CA TRP A 99 4.69 -9.17 1.39
C TRP A 99 5.70 -8.28 0.68
N ARG A 100 6.19 -7.24 1.34
CA ARG A 100 7.24 -6.35 0.80
C ARG A 100 8.52 -7.12 0.47
N ALA A 101 8.94 -8.05 1.33
CA ALA A 101 10.09 -8.92 1.06
C ALA A 101 9.84 -9.80 -0.17
N MET A 102 8.69 -10.46 -0.25
CA MET A 102 8.30 -11.28 -1.41
C MET A 102 8.26 -10.45 -2.70
N ARG A 103 7.67 -9.26 -2.66
CA ARG A 103 7.62 -8.33 -3.79
C ARG A 103 9.02 -7.94 -4.26
N ASN A 104 9.92 -7.60 -3.33
CA ASN A 104 11.30 -7.26 -3.67
C ASN A 104 11.99 -8.44 -4.36
N THR A 105 11.89 -9.64 -3.80
CA THR A 105 12.42 -10.85 -4.42
C THR A 105 11.85 -11.06 -5.82
N CYS A 106 10.53 -10.94 -5.97
CA CYS A 106 9.87 -11.09 -7.26
C CYS A 106 10.39 -10.11 -8.30
N LEU A 107 10.35 -8.81 -8.00
CA LEU A 107 10.73 -7.77 -8.98
C LEU A 107 12.23 -7.80 -9.33
N HIS A 108 13.09 -8.06 -8.34
CA HIS A 108 14.53 -8.07 -8.55
C HIS A 108 15.03 -9.38 -9.19
N ALA A 109 14.30 -10.49 -9.03
CA ALA A 109 14.73 -11.78 -9.52
C ALA A 109 14.14 -12.18 -10.88
N MET A 110 13.22 -11.38 -11.47
CA MET A 110 12.56 -11.75 -12.73
C MET A 110 13.53 -12.09 -13.87
N VAL A 111 14.59 -11.29 -14.02
CA VAL A 111 15.59 -11.48 -15.08
C VAL A 111 16.97 -11.87 -14.54
N LYS A 112 17.10 -12.05 -13.24
CA LYS A 112 18.35 -12.46 -12.59
C LYS A 112 18.33 -13.94 -12.33
N PHE A 113 19.48 -14.59 -12.53
CA PHE A 113 19.72 -15.96 -12.10
C PHE A 113 21.14 -16.06 -11.53
N ALA A 114 21.35 -16.94 -10.58
CA ALA A 114 22.69 -17.28 -10.11
C ALA A 114 23.27 -18.38 -11.01
N GLU A 115 24.58 -18.37 -11.19
CA GLU A 115 25.28 -19.39 -11.96
C GLU A 115 25.03 -20.77 -11.33
N GLY A 116 24.49 -21.71 -12.11
CA GLY A 116 24.10 -23.05 -11.64
C GLY A 116 22.66 -23.19 -11.18
N GLU A 117 21.83 -22.14 -11.21
CA GLU A 117 20.39 -22.25 -10.98
C GLU A 117 19.64 -22.50 -12.30
N ASP A 118 18.67 -23.40 -12.27
CA ASP A 118 17.67 -23.55 -13.33
C ASP A 118 16.73 -22.34 -13.30
N ALA A 119 16.90 -21.43 -14.26
CA ALA A 119 16.06 -20.23 -14.37
C ALA A 119 14.85 -20.50 -15.24
N ASP A 120 13.80 -21.10 -14.68
CA ASP A 120 12.53 -21.26 -15.38
C ASP A 120 11.68 -20.00 -15.30
N TRP A 121 11.38 -19.41 -16.44
CA TRP A 121 10.48 -18.25 -16.55
C TRP A 121 9.08 -18.58 -16.02
N GLY A 122 8.58 -19.81 -16.25
CA GLY A 122 7.27 -20.25 -15.77
C GLY A 122 7.16 -20.20 -14.24
N GLU A 123 8.19 -20.66 -13.54
CA GLU A 123 8.23 -20.61 -12.07
C GLU A 123 8.25 -19.16 -11.55
N LYS A 124 8.99 -18.27 -12.20
CA LYS A 124 9.01 -16.85 -11.85
C LYS A 124 7.64 -16.19 -12.05
N VAL A 125 6.92 -16.54 -13.10
CA VAL A 125 5.54 -16.06 -13.35
C VAL A 125 4.57 -16.61 -12.31
N ILE A 126 4.69 -17.88 -11.93
CA ILE A 126 3.88 -18.49 -10.86
C ILE A 126 4.13 -17.76 -9.54
N PHE A 127 5.39 -17.47 -9.20
CA PHE A 127 5.72 -16.69 -8.00
C PHE A 127 5.15 -15.27 -8.05
N ALA A 128 5.25 -14.59 -9.19
CA ALA A 128 4.63 -13.26 -9.37
C ALA A 128 3.10 -13.30 -9.17
N LYS A 129 2.43 -14.33 -9.67
CA LYS A 129 1.00 -14.56 -9.44
C LYS A 129 0.66 -14.71 -7.97
N GLU A 130 1.46 -15.48 -7.23
CA GLU A 130 1.29 -15.65 -5.78
C GLU A 130 1.45 -14.32 -5.03
N VAL A 131 2.49 -13.56 -5.36
CA VAL A 131 2.76 -12.24 -4.74
C VAL A 131 1.61 -11.27 -5.00
N ALA A 132 1.12 -11.19 -6.25
CA ALA A 132 -0.01 -10.36 -6.60
C ALA A 132 -1.30 -10.77 -5.86
N ALA A 133 -1.61 -12.06 -5.80
CA ALA A 133 -2.79 -12.53 -5.08
C ALA A 133 -2.75 -12.25 -3.57
N LYS A 134 -1.56 -12.31 -2.96
CA LYS A 134 -1.36 -11.92 -1.56
C LYS A 134 -1.48 -10.42 -1.38
N GLY A 135 -0.93 -9.62 -2.31
CA GLY A 135 -0.99 -8.17 -2.30
C GLY A 135 -2.41 -7.64 -2.38
N GLU A 136 -3.26 -8.19 -3.26
CA GLU A 136 -4.68 -7.80 -3.35
C GLU A 136 -5.42 -7.99 -2.01
N LYS A 137 -5.24 -9.15 -1.37
CA LYS A 137 -5.85 -9.42 -0.05
C LYS A 137 -5.33 -8.45 1.01
N LEU A 138 -4.03 -8.15 0.97
CA LEU A 138 -3.39 -7.23 1.91
C LEU A 138 -3.89 -5.79 1.71
N CYS A 139 -4.07 -5.32 0.48
CA CYS A 139 -4.68 -4.03 0.19
C CYS A 139 -6.04 -3.88 0.88
N ARG A 140 -6.89 -4.90 0.80
CA ARG A 140 -8.21 -4.92 1.46
C ARG A 140 -8.10 -4.89 2.98
N LYS A 141 -7.14 -5.63 3.56
CA LYS A 141 -6.91 -5.64 5.02
C LYS A 141 -6.45 -4.27 5.51
N VAL A 142 -5.46 -3.67 4.83
CA VAL A 142 -4.94 -2.35 5.17
C VAL A 142 -6.04 -1.28 5.06
N ASP A 143 -6.85 -1.32 4.01
CA ASP A 143 -7.95 -0.37 3.83
C ASP A 143 -8.98 -0.46 4.97
N LYS A 144 -9.40 -1.69 5.32
CA LYS A 144 -10.33 -1.93 6.44
C LYS A 144 -9.76 -1.48 7.77
N GLU A 145 -8.50 -1.76 8.04
CA GLU A 145 -7.83 -1.36 9.30
C GLU A 145 -7.77 0.16 9.44
N ILE A 146 -7.38 0.86 8.40
CA ILE A 146 -7.33 2.32 8.42
C ILE A 146 -8.73 2.91 8.58
N ALA A 147 -9.73 2.36 7.92
CA ALA A 147 -11.11 2.78 8.10
C ALA A 147 -11.61 2.57 9.55
N ARG A 148 -11.23 1.45 10.18
CA ARG A 148 -11.51 1.16 11.59
C ARG A 148 -10.86 2.21 12.51
N LEU A 149 -9.58 2.46 12.32
CA LEU A 149 -8.81 3.41 13.15
C LEU A 149 -9.34 4.84 13.02
N ARG A 150 -9.69 5.27 11.82
CA ARG A 150 -10.27 6.60 11.61
C ARG A 150 -11.62 6.77 12.32
N ARG A 151 -12.45 5.72 12.33
CA ARG A 151 -13.72 5.74 13.09
C ARG A 151 -13.50 5.85 14.60
N LEU A 152 -12.50 5.16 15.15
CA LEU A 152 -12.14 5.27 16.56
C LEU A 152 -11.74 6.70 16.90
N LEU A 153 -10.86 7.32 16.12
CA LEU A 153 -10.39 8.68 16.34
C LEU A 153 -11.51 9.73 16.26
N GLN A 154 -12.49 9.52 15.38
CA GLN A 154 -13.65 10.42 15.28
C GLN A 154 -14.57 10.34 16.52
N LYS A 155 -14.65 9.18 17.18
CA LYS A 155 -15.43 9.04 18.43
C LYS A 155 -14.75 9.75 19.60
N THR A 156 -13.44 9.55 19.75
CA THR A 156 -12.65 10.17 20.84
C THR A 156 -12.61 11.70 20.76
N ASN A 157 -12.73 12.28 19.57
CA ASN A 157 -12.74 13.75 19.39
C ASN A 157 -14.13 14.39 19.63
N LYS A 158 -15.17 13.60 19.95
CA LYS A 158 -16.54 14.09 20.23
C LYS A 158 -16.90 14.06 21.70
N GLU A 159 -16.06 13.46 22.52
CA GLU A 159 -16.09 13.49 23.99
C GLU A 159 -15.20 14.59 24.54
#